data_9e8a69fa07ff52db8343c0668cc9ae33
#
_entry.id   9e8a69fa07ff52db8343c0668cc9ae33
#
_cell.length_a   1.000
_cell.length_b   1.000
_cell.length_c   1.000
_cell.angle_alpha   90.00
_cell.angle_beta   90.00
_cell.angle_gamma   90.00
#
_symmetry.space_group_name_H-M   'P 1'
#
loop_
_entity.id
_entity.type
_entity.pdbx_description
1 polymer ?
#
loop_
_entity_poly.entity_id
_entity_poly.type
_entity_poly.pdbx_seq_one_letter_code
_entity_poly.pdbx_strand_id
1 'polypeptide(L)'
;MLKANDALLSARDVTLNLNSRLILDRVNLDVRRGEIVTVIGPNGAGKSTLVRVMLGLRPLTSGRIERMPNLNVGYVPQQFPQTANVPMNVRRLLSLTLKPTEKDIDRALDEVGIAHLKEARVASLSGGELQRALLARALLRKPDLLVLDEPVQAVDFFGEMKLYELISGIRKSHGCGILMVSHDLHMVMAESDHVICLNGHVCCEGGPESVQQDPEFAKLFGPSAARMIAAYAHHHDHDHEPHEQNHHHDHKH
;
A
#
# COMPACT_ATOMS: atom_id res chain seq x y z
N MET A 1 5.48 19.01 -17.50
CA MET A 1 6.09 17.84 -18.17
C MET A 1 7.03 17.19 -17.18
N LEU A 2 6.61 16.15 -16.47
CA LEU A 2 7.45 15.35 -15.58
C LEU A 2 8.44 14.55 -16.45
N LYS A 3 9.74 14.70 -16.16
CA LYS A 3 10.79 14.01 -16.92
C LYS A 3 10.67 12.51 -16.67
N ALA A 4 10.79 11.68 -17.70
CA ALA A 4 10.75 10.20 -17.65
C ALA A 4 11.83 9.56 -16.73
N ASN A 5 12.57 10.37 -15.95
CA ASN A 5 13.73 9.94 -15.15
C ASN A 5 13.50 10.04 -13.64
N ASP A 6 12.25 10.28 -13.14
CA ASP A 6 11.99 10.47 -11.71
C ASP A 6 11.38 9.22 -11.02
N ALA A 7 11.36 8.08 -11.71
CA ALA A 7 10.87 6.84 -11.13
C ALA A 7 11.89 6.28 -10.10
N LEU A 8 11.40 5.94 -8.91
CA LEU A 8 12.16 5.26 -7.88
C LEU A 8 12.44 3.80 -8.27
N LEU A 9 11.43 3.16 -8.84
CA LEU A 9 11.44 1.76 -9.23
C LEU A 9 10.56 1.55 -10.45
N SER A 10 11.06 0.84 -11.46
CA SER A 10 10.33 0.54 -12.68
C SER A 10 10.47 -0.92 -13.08
N ALA A 11 9.38 -1.50 -13.58
CA ALA A 11 9.37 -2.75 -14.31
C ALA A 11 9.21 -2.46 -15.80
N ARG A 12 10.00 -3.13 -16.65
CA ARG A 12 9.95 -2.98 -18.11
C ARG A 12 9.87 -4.36 -18.76
N ASP A 13 8.72 -4.64 -19.39
CA ASP A 13 8.39 -5.89 -20.08
C ASP A 13 8.67 -7.14 -19.22
N VAL A 14 8.38 -7.04 -17.92
CA VAL A 14 8.71 -8.08 -16.95
C VAL A 14 7.87 -9.31 -17.21
N THR A 15 8.56 -10.41 -17.54
CA THR A 15 7.96 -11.73 -17.74
C THR A 15 8.54 -12.72 -16.75
N LEU A 16 7.68 -13.53 -16.16
CA LEU A 16 8.08 -14.61 -15.25
C LEU A 16 7.36 -15.91 -15.57
N ASN A 17 8.15 -16.95 -15.86
CA ASN A 17 7.70 -18.33 -15.96
C ASN A 17 8.15 -19.12 -14.72
N LEU A 18 7.23 -19.88 -14.12
CA LEU A 18 7.51 -20.81 -13.02
C LEU A 18 6.97 -22.20 -13.39
N ASN A 19 7.85 -23.19 -13.39
CA ASN A 19 7.47 -24.58 -13.70
C ASN A 19 6.60 -24.69 -14.97
N SER A 20 7.04 -24.05 -16.05
CA SER A 20 6.34 -23.95 -17.35
C SER A 20 5.00 -23.20 -17.32
N ARG A 21 4.65 -22.54 -16.21
CA ARG A 21 3.47 -21.69 -16.11
C ARG A 21 3.88 -20.24 -16.21
N LEU A 22 3.26 -19.51 -17.13
CA LEU A 22 3.40 -18.06 -17.24
C LEU A 22 2.66 -17.39 -16.06
N ILE A 23 3.39 -16.67 -15.23
CA ILE A 23 2.86 -15.96 -14.03
C ILE A 23 2.73 -14.47 -14.31
N LEU A 24 3.71 -13.88 -14.99
CA LEU A 24 3.72 -12.49 -15.39
C LEU A 24 4.07 -12.42 -16.87
N ASP A 25 3.30 -11.66 -17.65
CA ASP A 25 3.51 -11.45 -19.09
C ASP A 25 3.69 -9.96 -19.38
N ARG A 26 4.92 -9.56 -19.72
CA ARG A 26 5.33 -8.22 -20.17
C ARG A 26 4.75 -7.07 -19.33
N VAL A 27 4.82 -7.22 -18.00
CA VAL A 27 4.32 -6.23 -17.06
C VAL A 27 5.20 -4.97 -17.08
N ASN A 28 4.57 -3.82 -17.24
CA ASN A 28 5.18 -2.50 -17.12
C ASN A 28 4.57 -1.77 -15.93
N LEU A 29 5.39 -1.08 -15.15
CA LEU A 29 4.97 -0.38 -13.93
C LEU A 29 6.03 0.63 -13.51
N ASP A 30 5.61 1.82 -13.12
CA ASP A 30 6.47 2.85 -12.52
C ASP A 30 5.96 3.23 -11.13
N VAL A 31 6.89 3.45 -10.20
CA VAL A 31 6.59 4.06 -8.89
C VAL A 31 7.46 5.30 -8.72
N ARG A 32 6.83 6.45 -8.45
CA ARG A 32 7.51 7.72 -8.27
C ARG A 32 7.50 8.17 -6.82
N ARG A 33 8.32 9.16 -6.51
CA ARG A 33 8.35 9.77 -5.19
C ARG A 33 7.03 10.48 -4.88
N GLY A 34 6.48 10.27 -3.67
CA GLY A 34 5.24 10.90 -3.22
C GLY A 34 3.96 10.36 -3.87
N GLU A 35 4.06 9.29 -4.68
CA GLU A 35 2.94 8.63 -5.36
C GLU A 35 2.57 7.32 -4.65
N ILE A 36 1.28 7.02 -4.52
CA ILE A 36 0.76 5.71 -4.13
C ILE A 36 0.32 4.97 -5.39
N VAL A 37 1.07 3.95 -5.75
CA VAL A 37 0.72 3.02 -6.84
C VAL A 37 0.18 1.74 -6.23
N THR A 38 -1.05 1.37 -6.57
CA THR A 38 -1.67 0.16 -6.04
C THR A 38 -1.93 -0.87 -7.12
N VAL A 39 -1.45 -2.09 -6.88
CA VAL A 39 -1.69 -3.25 -7.74
C VAL A 39 -2.87 -4.04 -7.18
N ILE A 40 -3.93 -4.15 -7.98
CA ILE A 40 -5.13 -4.93 -7.67
C ILE A 40 -5.27 -6.11 -8.63
N GLY A 41 -6.13 -7.06 -8.29
CA GLY A 41 -6.41 -8.23 -9.15
C GLY A 41 -6.86 -9.44 -8.35
N PRO A 42 -7.38 -10.49 -9.00
CA PRO A 42 -7.85 -11.69 -8.33
C PRO A 42 -6.73 -12.45 -7.61
N ASN A 43 -7.12 -13.41 -6.76
CA ASN A 43 -6.16 -14.30 -6.13
C ASN A 43 -5.45 -15.14 -7.20
N GLY A 44 -4.13 -15.27 -7.08
CA GLY A 44 -3.29 -15.94 -8.06
C GLY A 44 -2.93 -15.12 -9.30
N ALA A 45 -3.34 -13.85 -9.40
CA ALA A 45 -3.02 -12.94 -10.50
C ALA A 45 -1.52 -12.58 -10.66
N GLY A 46 -0.69 -12.92 -9.66
CA GLY A 46 0.73 -12.62 -9.69
C GLY A 46 1.16 -11.37 -8.91
N LYS A 47 0.27 -10.70 -8.16
CA LYS A 47 0.54 -9.45 -7.44
C LYS A 47 1.77 -9.50 -6.52
N SER A 48 1.75 -10.38 -5.51
CA SER A 48 2.89 -10.56 -4.59
C SER A 48 4.13 -11.10 -5.30
N THR A 49 3.94 -11.83 -6.40
CA THR A 49 5.05 -12.29 -7.25
C THR A 49 5.70 -11.12 -7.97
N LEU A 50 4.91 -10.19 -8.53
CA LEU A 50 5.41 -8.96 -9.15
C LEU A 50 6.22 -8.14 -8.14
N VAL A 51 5.68 -7.91 -6.94
CA VAL A 51 6.39 -7.22 -5.85
C VAL A 51 7.73 -7.87 -5.56
N ARG A 52 7.77 -9.20 -5.41
CA ARG A 52 9.02 -9.93 -5.12
C ARG A 52 10.03 -9.83 -6.27
N VAL A 53 9.58 -9.83 -7.53
CA VAL A 53 10.45 -9.60 -8.69
C VAL A 53 10.99 -8.18 -8.69
N MET A 54 10.14 -7.18 -8.48
CA MET A 54 10.55 -5.77 -8.42
C MET A 54 11.55 -5.50 -7.30
N LEU A 55 11.41 -6.18 -6.16
CA LEU A 55 12.35 -6.11 -5.04
C LEU A 55 13.65 -6.91 -5.27
N GLY A 56 13.74 -7.72 -6.32
CA GLY A 56 14.87 -8.62 -6.58
C GLY A 56 14.92 -9.82 -5.63
N LEU A 57 13.82 -10.10 -4.95
CA LEU A 57 13.67 -11.29 -4.10
C LEU A 57 13.37 -12.55 -4.92
N ARG A 58 13.04 -12.38 -6.20
CA ARG A 58 12.82 -13.43 -7.17
C ARG A 58 13.38 -13.01 -8.53
N PRO A 59 14.13 -13.90 -9.23
CA PRO A 59 14.59 -13.62 -10.58
C PRO A 59 13.42 -13.57 -11.56
N LEU A 60 13.50 -12.72 -12.57
CA LEU A 60 12.60 -12.66 -13.72
C LEU A 60 13.09 -13.58 -14.86
N THR A 61 12.23 -13.94 -15.80
CA THR A 61 12.59 -14.73 -16.99
C THR A 61 13.09 -13.82 -18.11
N SER A 62 12.41 -12.69 -18.36
CA SER A 62 12.83 -11.66 -19.32
C SER A 62 12.29 -10.28 -18.91
N GLY A 63 12.75 -9.24 -19.58
CA GLY A 63 12.51 -7.86 -19.22
C GLY A 63 13.60 -7.32 -18.30
N ARG A 64 13.33 -6.21 -17.60
CA ARG A 64 14.28 -5.61 -16.64
C ARG A 64 13.59 -4.84 -15.54
N ILE A 65 14.28 -4.71 -14.41
CA ILE A 65 13.91 -3.82 -13.31
C ILE A 65 14.93 -2.68 -13.25
N GLU A 66 14.43 -1.46 -13.34
CA GLU A 66 15.23 -0.24 -13.21
C GLU A 66 15.00 0.35 -11.82
N ARG A 67 16.07 0.69 -11.11
CA ARG A 67 16.04 1.24 -9.75
C ARG A 67 16.84 2.51 -9.68
N MET A 68 16.31 3.49 -8.96
CA MET A 68 17.11 4.67 -8.59
C MET A 68 18.38 4.23 -7.84
N PRO A 69 19.55 4.81 -8.14
CA PRO A 69 20.78 4.54 -7.39
C PRO A 69 20.57 4.77 -5.88
N ASN A 70 21.08 3.84 -5.06
CA ASN A 70 20.99 3.89 -3.59
C ASN A 70 19.55 3.95 -3.04
N LEU A 71 18.55 3.45 -3.77
CA LEU A 71 17.15 3.40 -3.33
C LEU A 71 16.99 2.65 -2.01
N ASN A 72 16.56 3.36 -0.97
CA ASN A 72 16.19 2.75 0.31
C ASN A 72 14.76 2.24 0.24
N VAL A 73 14.59 0.92 0.43
CA VAL A 73 13.29 0.28 0.38
C VAL A 73 12.89 -0.22 1.77
N GLY A 74 11.71 0.19 2.24
CA GLY A 74 10.99 -0.44 3.34
C GLY A 74 10.00 -1.46 2.78
N TYR A 75 10.01 -2.70 3.28
CA TYR A 75 9.10 -3.74 2.81
C TYR A 75 8.31 -4.37 3.96
N VAL A 76 6.99 -4.38 3.80
CA VAL A 76 6.04 -5.08 4.66
C VAL A 76 5.46 -6.24 3.84
N PRO A 77 5.83 -7.50 4.13
CA PRO A 77 5.34 -8.67 3.41
C PRO A 77 3.92 -9.04 3.85
N GLN A 78 3.17 -9.69 2.96
CA GLN A 78 1.82 -10.21 3.21
C GLN A 78 1.77 -11.14 4.45
N GLN A 79 2.77 -11.99 4.59
CA GLN A 79 2.87 -12.90 5.72
C GLN A 79 4.22 -12.71 6.43
N PHE A 80 4.16 -12.52 7.72
CA PHE A 80 5.33 -12.59 8.57
C PHE A 80 5.31 -13.93 9.32
N PRO A 81 6.33 -14.80 9.12
CA PRO A 81 6.35 -16.09 9.79
C PRO A 81 6.43 -15.89 11.30
N GLN A 82 5.30 -16.06 11.96
CA GLN A 82 5.26 -16.13 13.43
C GLN A 82 5.67 -17.54 13.84
N THR A 83 6.96 -17.78 14.01
CA THR A 83 7.41 -19.01 14.66
C THR A 83 7.11 -18.89 16.15
N ALA A 84 6.05 -19.57 16.59
CA ALA A 84 5.62 -19.61 17.99
C ALA A 84 6.77 -19.97 18.97
N ASN A 85 7.83 -20.58 18.46
CA ASN A 85 8.98 -21.05 19.24
C ASN A 85 10.12 -20.02 19.38
N VAL A 86 10.04 -18.84 18.71
CA VAL A 86 11.05 -17.79 18.86
C VAL A 86 10.54 -16.72 19.80
N PRO A 87 11.04 -16.65 21.06
CA PRO A 87 10.64 -15.59 21.99
C PRO A 87 11.18 -14.26 21.49
N MET A 88 10.33 -13.46 20.86
CA MET A 88 10.66 -12.16 20.28
C MET A 88 9.64 -11.13 20.73
N ASN A 89 10.10 -10.00 21.25
CA ASN A 89 9.28 -8.82 21.50
C ASN A 89 9.36 -7.85 20.31
N VAL A 90 8.48 -6.82 20.31
CA VAL A 90 8.40 -5.81 19.25
C VAL A 90 9.74 -5.07 19.09
N ARG A 91 10.37 -4.66 20.21
CA ARG A 91 11.70 -4.03 20.18
C ARG A 91 12.72 -4.88 19.43
N ARG A 92 12.77 -6.17 19.69
CA ARG A 92 13.66 -7.11 18.99
C ARG A 92 13.31 -7.25 17.52
N LEU A 93 12.03 -7.30 17.17
CA LEU A 93 11.55 -7.33 15.78
C LEU A 93 12.08 -6.13 14.98
N LEU A 94 12.01 -4.92 15.55
CA LEU A 94 12.50 -3.70 14.90
C LEU A 94 14.03 -3.72 14.71
N SER A 95 14.75 -4.43 15.56
CA SER A 95 16.22 -4.50 15.55
C SER A 95 16.79 -5.65 14.69
N LEU A 96 15.96 -6.47 14.02
CA LEU A 96 16.46 -7.67 13.32
C LEU A 96 17.40 -7.38 12.14
N THR A 97 17.18 -6.28 11.42
CA THR A 97 17.91 -5.98 10.18
C THR A 97 18.73 -4.70 10.25
N LEU A 98 18.52 -3.92 11.28
CA LEU A 98 19.19 -2.66 11.56
C LEU A 98 19.65 -2.66 13.02
N LYS A 99 20.55 -1.74 13.36
CA LYS A 99 20.92 -1.45 14.76
C LYS A 99 20.39 -0.05 15.11
N PRO A 100 19.07 0.13 15.23
CA PRO A 100 18.47 1.41 15.58
C PRO A 100 18.82 1.79 17.01
N THR A 101 18.86 3.09 17.30
CA THR A 101 18.93 3.56 18.69
C THR A 101 17.58 3.39 19.36
N GLU A 102 17.54 3.41 20.70
CA GLU A 102 16.26 3.36 21.45
C GLU A 102 15.32 4.50 21.02
N LYS A 103 15.86 5.71 20.78
CA LYS A 103 15.10 6.86 20.30
C LYS A 103 14.48 6.63 18.92
N ASP A 104 15.19 5.93 18.03
CA ASP A 104 14.65 5.60 16.71
C ASP A 104 13.50 4.61 16.82
N ILE A 105 13.65 3.60 17.70
CA ILE A 105 12.58 2.62 17.98
C ILE A 105 11.36 3.32 18.55
N ASP A 106 11.54 4.15 19.59
CA ASP A 106 10.43 4.87 20.23
C ASP A 106 9.70 5.74 19.21
N ARG A 107 10.42 6.53 18.42
CA ARG A 107 9.82 7.37 17.36
C ARG A 107 9.03 6.54 16.35
N ALA A 108 9.59 5.42 15.86
CA ALA A 108 8.91 4.59 14.89
C ALA A 108 7.63 3.94 15.45
N LEU A 109 7.64 3.55 16.73
CA LEU A 109 6.48 2.98 17.42
C LEU A 109 5.41 4.04 17.73
N ASP A 110 5.82 5.24 18.10
CA ASP A 110 4.92 6.38 18.29
C ASP A 110 4.23 6.75 16.97
N GLU A 111 4.99 6.82 15.87
CA GLU A 111 4.47 7.16 14.56
C GLU A 111 3.37 6.19 14.08
N VAL A 112 3.50 4.91 14.38
CA VAL A 112 2.48 3.90 14.05
C VAL A 112 1.46 3.67 15.17
N GLY A 113 1.55 4.39 16.30
CA GLY A 113 0.57 4.37 17.38
C GLY A 113 0.60 3.13 18.27
N ILE A 114 1.75 2.45 18.41
CA ILE A 114 1.92 1.23 19.24
C ILE A 114 3.10 1.30 20.23
N ALA A 115 3.49 2.49 20.67
CA ALA A 115 4.61 2.66 21.61
C ALA A 115 4.45 1.83 22.89
N HIS A 116 3.22 1.68 23.37
CA HIS A 116 2.88 0.88 24.55
C HIS A 116 3.16 -0.63 24.39
N LEU A 117 3.35 -1.11 23.15
CA LEU A 117 3.62 -2.52 22.85
C LEU A 117 5.11 -2.84 22.64
N LYS A 118 6.02 -1.90 22.91
CA LYS A 118 7.47 -2.05 22.68
C LYS A 118 8.03 -3.37 23.25
N GLU A 119 7.63 -3.74 24.45
CA GLU A 119 8.10 -4.96 25.14
C GLU A 119 7.11 -6.14 25.00
N ALA A 120 5.99 -5.95 24.31
CA ALA A 120 5.03 -7.01 24.08
C ALA A 120 5.61 -8.12 23.17
N ARG A 121 5.20 -9.36 23.41
CA ARG A 121 5.60 -10.49 22.58
C ARG A 121 4.93 -10.38 21.19
N VAL A 122 5.70 -10.55 20.12
CA VAL A 122 5.16 -10.52 18.75
C VAL A 122 4.02 -11.54 18.55
N ALA A 123 4.13 -12.71 19.18
CA ALA A 123 3.12 -13.77 19.10
C ALA A 123 1.79 -13.42 19.82
N SER A 124 1.75 -12.39 20.67
CA SER A 124 0.54 -11.94 21.36
C SER A 124 -0.14 -10.74 20.71
N LEU A 125 0.44 -10.19 19.62
CA LEU A 125 -0.12 -9.05 18.90
C LEU A 125 -1.36 -9.47 18.11
N SER A 126 -2.36 -8.59 18.07
CA SER A 126 -3.44 -8.68 17.08
C SER A 126 -2.88 -8.49 15.65
N GLY A 127 -3.66 -8.85 14.63
CA GLY A 127 -3.26 -8.66 13.23
C GLY A 127 -2.89 -7.21 12.92
N GLY A 128 -3.70 -6.25 13.35
CA GLY A 128 -3.44 -4.83 13.15
C GLY A 128 -2.20 -4.31 13.90
N GLU A 129 -1.98 -4.75 15.15
CA GLU A 129 -0.78 -4.40 15.91
C GLU A 129 0.48 -4.96 15.26
N LEU A 130 0.43 -6.19 14.75
CA LEU A 130 1.55 -6.78 14.02
C LEU A 130 1.85 -6.01 12.74
N GLN A 131 0.83 -5.64 11.96
CA GLN A 131 1.02 -4.85 10.74
C GLN A 131 1.64 -3.48 11.04
N ARG A 132 1.19 -2.81 12.11
CA ARG A 132 1.82 -1.56 12.58
C ARG A 132 3.27 -1.76 13.02
N ALA A 133 3.59 -2.86 13.70
CA ALA A 133 4.96 -3.18 14.10
C ALA A 133 5.87 -3.45 12.88
N LEU A 134 5.37 -4.15 11.86
CA LEU A 134 6.08 -4.37 10.59
C LEU A 134 6.28 -3.06 9.80
N LEU A 135 5.28 -2.17 9.83
CA LEU A 135 5.37 -0.84 9.24
C LEU A 135 6.43 0.01 9.97
N ALA A 136 6.42 0.07 11.30
CA ALA A 136 7.46 0.73 12.10
C ALA A 136 8.86 0.23 11.74
N ARG A 137 9.02 -1.08 11.62
CA ARG A 137 10.29 -1.70 11.18
C ARG A 137 10.71 -1.25 9.78
N ALA A 138 9.76 -1.12 8.84
CA ALA A 138 10.03 -0.63 7.49
C ALA A 138 10.46 0.85 7.51
N LEU A 139 9.81 1.68 8.32
CA LEU A 139 10.10 3.11 8.48
C LEU A 139 11.47 3.41 9.09
N LEU A 140 11.98 2.53 9.96
CA LEU A 140 13.35 2.65 10.51
C LEU A 140 14.44 2.70 9.43
N ARG A 141 14.16 2.20 8.23
CA ARG A 141 15.07 2.29 7.08
C ARG A 141 15.08 3.67 6.44
N LYS A 142 14.20 4.60 6.86
CA LYS A 142 13.98 5.91 6.22
C LYS A 142 13.77 5.72 4.71
N PRO A 143 12.73 4.99 4.30
CA PRO A 143 12.60 4.53 2.92
C PRO A 143 12.31 5.69 1.96
N ASP A 144 12.95 5.64 0.78
CA ASP A 144 12.52 6.40 -0.39
C ASP A 144 11.29 5.77 -1.03
N LEU A 145 11.20 4.43 -0.94
CA LEU A 145 10.09 3.61 -1.44
C LEU A 145 9.61 2.67 -0.33
N LEU A 146 8.32 2.76 0.00
CA LEU A 146 7.64 1.82 0.90
C LEU A 146 6.84 0.83 0.06
N VAL A 147 7.07 -0.47 0.27
CA VAL A 147 6.37 -1.55 -0.44
C VAL A 147 5.53 -2.33 0.57
N LEU A 148 4.23 -2.40 0.33
CA LEU A 148 3.22 -2.99 1.20
C LEU A 148 2.47 -4.10 0.45
N ASP A 149 2.67 -5.35 0.87
CA ASP A 149 2.02 -6.51 0.24
C ASP A 149 0.84 -6.95 1.12
N GLU A 150 -0.39 -6.52 0.77
CA GLU A 150 -1.64 -6.75 1.51
C GLU A 150 -1.55 -6.33 2.99
N PRO A 151 -1.26 -5.05 3.30
CA PRO A 151 -0.96 -4.59 4.66
C PRO A 151 -2.16 -4.68 5.62
N VAL A 152 -3.39 -4.80 5.13
CA VAL A 152 -4.61 -4.87 5.93
C VAL A 152 -5.11 -6.29 6.15
N GLN A 153 -4.43 -7.31 5.63
CA GLN A 153 -4.83 -8.70 5.82
C GLN A 153 -4.86 -9.06 7.32
N ALA A 154 -5.96 -9.64 7.78
CA ALA A 154 -6.23 -9.99 9.19
C ALA A 154 -6.42 -8.78 10.14
N VAL A 155 -6.82 -7.64 9.62
CA VAL A 155 -7.24 -6.44 10.36
C VAL A 155 -8.77 -6.34 10.27
N ASP A 156 -9.43 -5.85 11.31
CA ASP A 156 -10.87 -5.56 11.24
C ASP A 156 -11.13 -4.26 10.46
N PHE A 157 -12.37 -4.05 10.04
CA PHE A 157 -12.76 -2.93 9.18
C PHE A 157 -12.31 -1.54 9.70
N PHE A 158 -12.48 -1.27 11.01
CA PHE A 158 -12.05 0.02 11.57
C PHE A 158 -10.52 0.14 11.64
N GLY A 159 -9.84 -0.96 11.88
CA GLY A 159 -8.38 -1.04 11.85
C GLY A 159 -7.82 -0.83 10.44
N GLU A 160 -8.51 -1.35 9.41
CA GLU A 160 -8.16 -1.15 8.01
C GLU A 160 -8.17 0.33 7.64
N MET A 161 -9.28 1.04 7.90
CA MET A 161 -9.38 2.49 7.65
C MET A 161 -8.23 3.27 8.30
N LYS A 162 -8.00 3.03 9.62
CA LYS A 162 -6.91 3.68 10.35
C LYS A 162 -5.52 3.36 9.81
N LEU A 163 -5.33 2.17 9.24
CA LEU A 163 -4.04 1.79 8.65
C LEU A 163 -3.82 2.48 7.31
N TYR A 164 -4.86 2.64 6.48
CA TYR A 164 -4.77 3.41 5.23
C TYR A 164 -4.53 4.90 5.50
N GLU A 165 -5.23 5.51 6.48
CA GLU A 165 -4.97 6.87 6.92
C GLU A 165 -3.50 7.05 7.37
N LEU A 166 -2.98 6.09 8.14
CA LEU A 166 -1.59 6.08 8.57
C LEU A 166 -0.64 6.01 7.38
N ILE A 167 -0.87 5.13 6.40
CA ILE A 167 -0.06 4.97 5.19
C ILE A 167 -0.06 6.29 4.38
N SER A 168 -1.22 6.92 4.21
CA SER A 168 -1.35 8.22 3.54
C SER A 168 -0.60 9.33 4.30
N GLY A 169 -0.67 9.33 5.63
CA GLY A 169 0.10 10.23 6.50
C GLY A 169 1.61 10.04 6.35
N ILE A 170 2.08 8.80 6.31
CA ILE A 170 3.49 8.46 6.09
C ILE A 170 3.98 8.97 4.73
N ARG A 171 3.20 8.76 3.64
CA ARG A 171 3.53 9.32 2.32
C ARG A 171 3.81 10.82 2.41
N LYS A 172 2.92 11.57 3.08
CA LYS A 172 3.02 13.03 3.20
C LYS A 172 4.21 13.46 4.06
N SER A 173 4.44 12.79 5.21
CA SER A 173 5.48 13.17 6.16
C SER A 173 6.89 12.78 5.72
N HIS A 174 7.05 11.62 5.06
CA HIS A 174 8.35 11.13 4.58
C HIS A 174 8.64 11.51 3.12
N GLY A 175 7.62 11.91 2.35
CA GLY A 175 7.75 12.17 0.92
C GLY A 175 8.19 10.93 0.12
N CYS A 176 7.96 9.72 0.64
CA CYS A 176 8.32 8.47 -0.01
C CYS A 176 7.29 8.08 -1.08
N GLY A 177 7.71 7.31 -2.10
CA GLY A 177 6.78 6.60 -2.97
C GLY A 177 6.23 5.37 -2.26
N ILE A 178 5.03 4.94 -2.62
CA ILE A 178 4.41 3.73 -2.06
C ILE A 178 3.99 2.80 -3.20
N LEU A 179 4.43 1.55 -3.16
CA LEU A 179 3.89 0.46 -3.96
C LEU A 179 3.08 -0.44 -3.04
N MET A 180 1.79 -0.55 -3.30
CA MET A 180 0.88 -1.34 -2.48
C MET A 180 0.21 -2.44 -3.30
N VAL A 181 0.05 -3.61 -2.70
CA VAL A 181 -0.87 -4.65 -3.18
C VAL A 181 -2.08 -4.66 -2.25
N SER A 182 -3.27 -4.56 -2.82
CA SER A 182 -4.52 -4.62 -2.05
C SER A 182 -5.61 -5.35 -2.81
N HIS A 183 -6.57 -5.88 -2.07
CA HIS A 183 -7.83 -6.43 -2.58
C HIS A 183 -9.06 -5.61 -2.14
N ASP A 184 -8.87 -4.62 -1.28
CA ASP A 184 -9.92 -3.68 -0.87
C ASP A 184 -10.06 -2.56 -1.90
N LEU A 185 -11.01 -2.74 -2.82
CA LEU A 185 -11.23 -1.81 -3.91
C LEU A 185 -11.70 -0.43 -3.45
N HIS A 186 -12.43 -0.32 -2.32
CA HIS A 186 -12.93 0.96 -1.83
C HIS A 186 -11.75 1.84 -1.37
N MET A 187 -10.91 1.29 -0.52
CA MET A 187 -9.75 2.02 -0.01
C MET A 187 -8.72 2.33 -1.11
N VAL A 188 -8.54 1.39 -2.05
CA VAL A 188 -7.67 1.62 -3.22
C VAL A 188 -8.13 2.82 -4.03
N MET A 189 -9.43 2.91 -4.33
CA MET A 189 -9.97 4.02 -5.12
C MET A 189 -9.93 5.36 -4.38
N ALA A 190 -9.97 5.35 -3.05
CA ALA A 190 -9.91 6.57 -2.24
C ALA A 190 -8.48 7.09 -2.04
N GLU A 191 -7.49 6.21 -1.88
CA GLU A 191 -6.17 6.59 -1.39
C GLU A 191 -5.04 6.48 -2.44
N SER A 192 -5.30 5.85 -3.62
CA SER A 192 -4.27 5.65 -4.64
C SER A 192 -4.21 6.81 -5.64
N ASP A 193 -3.01 7.16 -6.09
CA ASP A 193 -2.81 8.09 -7.21
C ASP A 193 -2.85 7.35 -8.55
N HIS A 194 -2.38 6.08 -8.55
CA HIS A 194 -2.37 5.22 -9.74
C HIS A 194 -2.73 3.78 -9.38
N VAL A 195 -3.61 3.18 -10.15
CA VAL A 195 -4.10 1.81 -9.94
C VAL A 195 -3.72 0.95 -11.14
N ILE A 196 -3.27 -0.26 -10.88
CA ILE A 196 -2.88 -1.26 -11.89
C ILE A 196 -3.68 -2.53 -11.67
N CYS A 197 -4.46 -2.92 -12.66
CA CYS A 197 -5.21 -4.18 -12.67
C CYS A 197 -4.34 -5.29 -13.24
N LEU A 198 -3.99 -6.25 -12.40
CA LEU A 198 -3.13 -7.37 -12.78
C LEU A 198 -3.91 -8.69 -12.84
N ASN A 199 -3.74 -9.41 -13.93
CA ASN A 199 -4.18 -10.81 -14.08
C ASN A 199 -3.18 -11.59 -14.96
N GLY A 200 -1.96 -11.77 -14.43
CA GLY A 200 -0.82 -12.27 -15.20
C GLY A 200 -0.21 -11.20 -16.11
N HIS A 201 -0.99 -10.31 -16.66
CA HIS A 201 -0.60 -9.11 -17.41
C HIS A 201 -1.36 -7.90 -16.87
N VAL A 202 -0.96 -6.70 -17.25
CA VAL A 202 -1.71 -5.46 -16.93
C VAL A 202 -2.94 -5.40 -17.84
N CYS A 203 -4.13 -5.50 -17.23
CA CYS A 203 -5.41 -5.47 -17.96
C CYS A 203 -5.93 -4.04 -18.11
N CYS A 204 -5.79 -3.22 -17.06
CA CYS A 204 -6.12 -1.80 -17.03
C CYS A 204 -5.19 -1.06 -16.08
N GLU A 205 -4.95 0.23 -16.33
CA GLU A 205 -4.15 1.10 -15.48
C GLU A 205 -4.54 2.56 -15.62
N GLY A 206 -4.33 3.34 -14.57
CA GLY A 206 -4.60 4.78 -14.59
C GLY A 206 -4.96 5.32 -13.21
N GLY A 207 -5.46 6.55 -13.17
CA GLY A 207 -6.07 7.09 -11.96
C GLY A 207 -7.34 6.30 -11.58
N PRO A 208 -7.75 6.34 -10.29
CA PRO A 208 -8.89 5.57 -9.78
C PRO A 208 -10.16 5.71 -10.63
N GLU A 209 -10.54 6.93 -11.01
CA GLU A 209 -11.73 7.19 -11.83
C GLU A 209 -11.65 6.56 -13.23
N SER A 210 -10.46 6.63 -13.86
CA SER A 210 -10.23 6.05 -15.18
C SER A 210 -10.34 4.53 -15.15
N VAL A 211 -9.75 3.91 -14.12
CA VAL A 211 -9.80 2.44 -13.94
C VAL A 211 -11.21 1.95 -13.65
N GLN A 212 -12.01 2.67 -12.86
CA GLN A 212 -13.40 2.31 -12.59
C GLN A 212 -14.28 2.27 -13.86
N GLN A 213 -13.96 3.10 -14.85
CA GLN A 213 -14.69 3.18 -16.12
C GLN A 213 -14.17 2.18 -17.17
N ASP A 214 -13.05 1.53 -16.91
CA ASP A 214 -12.45 0.59 -17.85
C ASP A 214 -13.27 -0.72 -17.92
N PRO A 215 -13.67 -1.20 -19.11
CA PRO A 215 -14.41 -2.45 -19.27
C PRO A 215 -13.65 -3.68 -18.71
N GLU A 216 -12.32 -3.69 -18.74
CA GLU A 216 -11.51 -4.78 -18.19
C GLU A 216 -11.61 -4.85 -16.66
N PHE A 217 -11.77 -3.70 -15.97
CA PHE A 217 -12.04 -3.68 -14.53
C PHE A 217 -13.34 -4.42 -14.19
N ALA A 218 -14.43 -4.14 -14.93
CA ALA A 218 -15.71 -4.81 -14.73
C ALA A 218 -15.64 -6.32 -15.04
N LYS A 219 -14.80 -6.74 -16.01
CA LYS A 219 -14.56 -8.15 -16.30
C LYS A 219 -13.80 -8.87 -15.18
N LEU A 220 -12.80 -8.18 -14.57
CA LEU A 220 -12.00 -8.75 -13.49
C LEU A 220 -12.75 -8.91 -12.17
N PHE A 221 -13.54 -7.90 -11.78
CA PHE A 221 -14.15 -7.81 -10.45
C PHE A 221 -15.67 -8.02 -10.46
N GLY A 222 -16.25 -8.09 -11.64
CA GLY A 222 -17.70 -8.23 -11.85
C GLY A 222 -18.44 -6.89 -11.87
N PRO A 223 -19.61 -6.83 -12.55
CA PRO A 223 -20.37 -5.60 -12.72
C PRO A 223 -20.93 -5.03 -11.40
N SER A 224 -21.07 -5.86 -10.37
CA SER A 224 -21.53 -5.43 -9.04
C SER A 224 -20.46 -4.63 -8.31
N ALA A 225 -19.19 -5.05 -8.35
CA ALA A 225 -18.06 -4.33 -7.76
C ALA A 225 -17.89 -2.95 -8.40
N ALA A 226 -17.93 -2.88 -9.73
CA ALA A 226 -17.85 -1.61 -10.47
C ALA A 226 -18.98 -0.63 -10.07
N ARG A 227 -20.21 -1.12 -9.92
CA ARG A 227 -21.37 -0.30 -9.49
C ARG A 227 -21.29 0.15 -8.03
N MET A 228 -20.84 -0.71 -7.12
CA MET A 228 -20.69 -0.36 -5.70
C MET A 228 -19.67 0.76 -5.51
N ILE A 229 -18.55 0.71 -6.21
CA ILE A 229 -17.51 1.74 -6.13
C ILE A 229 -17.99 3.06 -6.74
N ALA A 230 -18.68 3.02 -7.90
CA ALA A 230 -19.25 4.20 -8.54
C ALA A 230 -20.32 4.90 -7.66
N ALA A 231 -21.15 4.14 -6.93
CA ALA A 231 -22.15 4.69 -6.01
C ALA A 231 -21.53 5.43 -4.81
N TYR A 232 -20.35 4.99 -4.34
CA TYR A 232 -19.65 5.60 -3.21
C TYR A 232 -18.97 6.91 -3.58
N ALA A 233 -18.44 7.03 -4.81
CA ALA A 233 -17.81 8.24 -5.31
C ALA A 233 -18.79 9.44 -5.37
N HIS A 234 -20.07 9.19 -5.67
CA HIS A 234 -21.11 10.22 -5.71
C HIS A 234 -21.58 10.74 -4.34
N HIS A 235 -21.25 10.07 -3.23
CA HIS A 235 -21.70 10.50 -1.89
C HIS A 235 -20.75 11.52 -1.23
N HIS A 236 -19.50 11.61 -1.68
CA HIS A 236 -18.52 12.54 -1.11
C HIS A 236 -18.53 13.95 -1.72
N ASP A 237 -19.24 14.18 -2.82
CA ASP A 237 -19.34 15.50 -3.48
C ASP A 237 -20.40 16.45 -2.88
N HIS A 238 -21.18 16.03 -1.88
CA HIS A 238 -22.32 16.81 -1.37
C HIS A 238 -22.15 17.46 0.00
N ASP A 239 -21.00 17.38 0.67
CA ASP A 239 -20.83 17.86 2.05
C ASP A 239 -20.06 19.18 2.21
N HIS A 240 -20.04 20.09 1.24
CA HIS A 240 -19.46 21.42 1.39
C HIS A 240 -20.37 22.55 0.89
N GLU A 241 -21.57 22.69 1.48
CA GLU A 241 -22.25 23.97 1.51
C GLU A 241 -22.34 24.49 2.97
N PRO A 242 -21.73 25.62 3.30
CA PRO A 242 -21.92 26.27 4.61
C PRO A 242 -23.31 26.93 4.64
N HIS A 243 -24.23 26.40 5.44
CA HIS A 243 -25.46 27.09 5.77
C HIS A 243 -25.15 28.38 6.52
N GLU A 244 -25.19 29.52 5.84
CA GLU A 244 -25.32 30.83 6.46
C GLU A 244 -26.71 30.96 7.07
N GLN A 245 -26.80 30.85 8.41
CA GLN A 245 -28.01 31.20 9.16
C GLN A 245 -28.02 32.72 9.39
N ASN A 246 -28.79 33.41 8.56
CA ASN A 246 -29.19 34.80 8.82
C ASN A 246 -30.22 34.85 9.95
N HIS A 247 -29.78 35.15 11.15
CA HIS A 247 -30.67 35.59 12.25
C HIS A 247 -31.00 37.07 12.11
N HIS A 248 -32.15 37.37 11.55
CA HIS A 248 -32.80 38.67 11.70
C HIS A 248 -33.51 38.71 13.06
N HIS A 249 -32.96 39.47 13.98
CA HIS A 249 -33.66 39.96 15.17
C HIS A 249 -34.46 41.20 14.77
N ASP A 250 -35.77 41.12 14.71
CA ASP A 250 -36.68 42.24 14.69
C ASP A 250 -37.23 42.44 16.11
N HIS A 251 -36.80 43.55 16.74
CA HIS A 251 -37.43 44.11 17.93
C HIS A 251 -38.52 45.07 17.48
N LYS A 252 -39.76 44.83 17.86
CA LYS A 252 -40.78 45.89 18.05
C LYS A 252 -41.79 45.51 19.14
N HIS A 253 -41.84 46.41 20.12
CA HIS A 253 -42.88 46.80 21.09
C HIS A 253 -43.45 45.76 22.03
#